data_3335d5027e298a95161886c0201cb357
#
_entry.id   3335d5027e298a95161886c0201cb357
#
_cell.length_a   1.000
_cell.length_b   1.000
_cell.length_c   1.000
_cell.angle_alpha   90.00
_cell.angle_beta   90.00
_cell.angle_gamma   90.00
#
_symmetry.space_group_name_H-M   'P 1'
#
loop_
_entity.id
_entity.type
_entity.pdbx_description
1 polymer ?
#
loop_
_entity_poly.entity_id
_entity_poly.type
_entity_poly.pdbx_seq_one_letter_code
_entity_poly.pdbx_strand_id
1 'polypeptide(L)'
;MRPFWKKMLSCAMAFVCLIGAAAGLTGCHGSKERAAFEVPESFDTTKQYEITFWAKNDTNIRQTDIYKKTIANFEAVYPNITVNLKLYTDYGKIYN
;
A
#
# COMPACT_ATOMS: atom_id res chain seq x y z
N MET A 1 33.71 32.84 -39.65
CA MET A 1 33.67 31.39 -39.52
C MET A 1 33.76 30.86 -38.11
N ARG A 2 34.52 31.49 -37.26
CA ARG A 2 34.71 31.03 -35.86
C ARG A 2 33.51 31.17 -34.94
N PRO A 3 32.60 32.15 -35.05
CA PRO A 3 31.42 32.24 -34.17
C PRO A 3 30.34 31.18 -34.48
N PHE A 4 30.32 30.62 -35.66
CA PHE A 4 29.37 29.60 -36.07
C PHE A 4 29.66 28.25 -35.38
N TRP A 5 30.93 27.88 -35.24
CA TRP A 5 31.34 26.69 -34.54
C TRP A 5 31.06 26.74 -33.04
N LYS A 6 31.25 27.94 -32.41
CA LYS A 6 30.92 28.14 -31.01
C LYS A 6 29.42 28.03 -30.76
N LYS A 7 28.59 28.49 -31.67
CA LYS A 7 27.13 28.33 -31.61
C LYS A 7 26.68 26.89 -31.83
N MET A 8 27.34 26.18 -32.71
CA MET A 8 27.04 24.74 -32.88
C MET A 8 27.43 23.88 -31.69
N LEU A 9 28.57 24.17 -31.05
CA LEU A 9 28.95 23.47 -29.81
C LEU A 9 27.96 23.74 -28.66
N SER A 10 27.49 25.00 -28.57
CA SER A 10 26.49 25.37 -27.55
C SER A 10 25.15 24.66 -27.75
N CYS A 11 24.70 24.53 -28.99
CA CYS A 11 23.47 23.80 -29.31
C CYS A 11 23.61 22.30 -29.06
N ALA A 12 24.77 21.71 -29.35
CA ALA A 12 25.03 20.30 -29.10
C ALA A 12 25.06 19.98 -27.58
N MET A 13 25.67 20.86 -26.78
CA MET A 13 25.66 20.74 -25.33
C MET A 13 24.23 20.90 -24.74
N ALA A 14 23.45 21.84 -25.23
CA ALA A 14 22.05 22.02 -24.80
C ALA A 14 21.18 20.82 -25.17
N PHE A 15 21.42 20.20 -26.31
CA PHE A 15 20.68 19.00 -26.73
C PHE A 15 21.01 17.76 -25.89
N VAL A 16 22.28 17.59 -25.52
CA VAL A 16 22.71 16.51 -24.59
C VAL A 16 22.11 16.69 -23.20
N CYS A 17 22.03 17.91 -22.69
CA CYS A 17 21.38 18.19 -21.40
C CYS A 17 19.87 17.91 -21.43
N LEU A 18 19.19 18.19 -22.54
CA LEU A 18 17.76 17.89 -22.72
C LEU A 18 17.47 16.38 -22.75
N ILE A 19 18.33 15.61 -23.40
CA ILE A 19 18.20 14.14 -23.45
C ILE A 19 18.51 13.54 -22.07
N GLY A 20 19.49 14.07 -21.35
CA GLY A 20 19.81 13.65 -19.99
C GLY A 20 18.69 13.92 -18.98
N ALA A 21 18.02 15.06 -19.12
CA ALA A 21 16.88 15.40 -18.26
C ALA A 21 15.64 14.50 -18.51
N ALA A 22 15.40 14.13 -19.76
CA ALA A 22 14.31 13.21 -20.11
C ALA A 22 14.57 11.77 -19.64
N ALA A 23 15.82 11.31 -19.66
CA ALA A 23 16.19 10.00 -19.15
C ALA A 23 16.14 9.91 -17.62
N GLY A 24 16.34 11.01 -16.90
CA GLY A 24 16.24 11.07 -15.44
C GLY A 24 14.81 10.99 -14.91
N LEU A 25 13.80 11.33 -15.71
CA LEU A 25 12.40 11.25 -15.33
C LEU A 25 11.79 9.84 -15.45
N THR A 26 12.45 8.91 -16.13
CA THR A 26 12.00 7.52 -16.29
C THR A 26 12.53 6.58 -15.22
N GLY A 27 13.38 7.04 -14.31
CA GLY A 27 14.00 6.24 -13.25
C GLY A 27 13.05 5.75 -12.16
N CYS A 28 11.82 6.23 -12.09
CA CYS A 28 10.82 5.82 -11.10
C CYS A 28 9.93 4.65 -11.54
N HIS A 29 10.11 4.09 -12.73
CA HIS A 29 9.31 2.99 -13.28
C HIS A 29 9.90 1.59 -13.03
N GLY A 30 10.88 1.46 -12.14
CA GLY A 30 11.50 0.19 -11.79
C GLY A 30 10.81 -0.61 -10.69
N SER A 31 9.64 -0.22 -10.23
CA SER A 31 8.82 -1.09 -9.38
C SER A 31 8.23 -2.17 -10.29
N LYS A 32 8.64 -3.43 -10.07
CA LYS A 32 7.90 -4.59 -10.55
C LYS A 32 6.41 -4.28 -10.39
N GLU A 33 5.64 -4.38 -11.44
CA GLU A 33 4.20 -4.30 -11.36
C GLU A 33 3.74 -5.24 -10.25
N ARG A 34 3.54 -4.70 -9.08
CA ARG A 34 2.69 -5.37 -8.11
C ARG A 34 1.35 -5.40 -8.81
N ALA A 35 0.87 -6.59 -9.12
CA ALA A 35 -0.46 -6.77 -9.64
C ALA A 35 -1.36 -5.79 -8.90
N ALA A 36 -1.89 -4.80 -9.62
CA ALA A 36 -2.71 -3.77 -9.01
C ALA A 36 -3.86 -4.50 -8.33
N PHE A 37 -3.90 -4.44 -6.99
CA PHE A 37 -5.01 -4.99 -6.25
C PHE A 37 -6.23 -4.13 -6.59
N GLU A 38 -7.12 -4.68 -7.39
CA GLU A 38 -8.40 -4.04 -7.66
C GLU A 38 -9.29 -4.24 -6.43
N VAL A 39 -9.62 -3.12 -5.80
CA VAL A 39 -10.63 -3.13 -4.75
C VAL A 39 -11.98 -3.35 -5.43
N PRO A 40 -12.70 -4.43 -5.13
CA PRO A 40 -14.01 -4.67 -5.72
C PRO A 40 -15.00 -3.57 -5.29
N GLU A 41 -15.84 -3.13 -6.19
CA GLU A 41 -16.89 -2.12 -5.91
C GLU A 41 -17.89 -2.62 -4.85
N SER A 42 -18.08 -3.93 -4.76
CA SER A 42 -18.93 -4.57 -3.77
C SER A 42 -18.36 -5.92 -3.34
N PHE A 43 -18.59 -6.30 -2.10
CA PHE A 43 -18.24 -7.64 -1.61
C PHE A 43 -19.28 -8.66 -2.08
N ASP A 44 -18.79 -9.82 -2.49
CA ASP A 44 -19.64 -10.96 -2.81
C ASP A 44 -20.22 -11.58 -1.53
N THR A 45 -21.49 -11.32 -1.26
CA THR A 45 -22.17 -11.80 -0.05
C THR A 45 -22.51 -13.30 -0.09
N THR A 46 -22.29 -13.96 -1.23
CA THR A 46 -22.51 -15.40 -1.38
C THR A 46 -21.30 -16.23 -0.96
N LYS A 47 -20.13 -15.62 -0.88
CA LYS A 47 -18.89 -16.28 -0.46
C LYS A 47 -18.66 -16.13 1.02
N GLN A 48 -18.12 -17.19 1.62
CA GLN A 48 -17.67 -17.18 3.02
C GLN A 48 -16.23 -16.64 3.08
N TYR A 49 -16.01 -15.69 3.96
CA TYR A 49 -14.70 -15.12 4.23
C TYR A 49 -14.34 -15.33 5.69
N GLU A 50 -13.08 -15.64 5.93
CA GLU A 50 -12.51 -15.73 7.26
C GLU A 50 -11.30 -14.81 7.33
N ILE A 51 -11.32 -13.84 8.24
CA ILE A 51 -10.23 -12.91 8.47
C ILE A 51 -9.74 -12.99 9.91
N THR A 52 -8.44 -12.81 10.10
CA THR A 52 -7.86 -12.74 11.44
C THR A 52 -7.44 -11.30 11.74
N PHE A 53 -8.00 -10.75 12.80
CA PHE A 53 -7.66 -9.43 13.30
C PHE A 53 -6.67 -9.56 14.47
N TRP A 54 -5.46 -9.09 14.27
CA TRP A 54 -4.40 -9.07 15.27
C TRP A 54 -4.34 -7.71 15.94
N ALA A 55 -4.50 -7.69 17.23
CA ALA A 55 -4.46 -6.46 17.99
C ALA A 55 -3.58 -6.59 19.24
N LYS A 56 -2.92 -5.49 19.58
CA LYS A 56 -2.26 -5.38 20.88
C LYS A 56 -3.28 -5.11 21.97
N ASN A 57 -3.19 -5.84 23.06
CA ASN A 57 -3.94 -5.59 24.29
C ASN A 57 -3.07 -5.91 25.50
N ASP A 58 -2.80 -4.89 26.30
CA ASP A 58 -2.03 -4.98 27.55
C ASP A 58 -2.92 -5.40 28.74
N THR A 59 -3.69 -6.47 28.59
CA THR A 59 -4.58 -6.95 29.68
C THR A 59 -5.78 -6.05 30.02
N ASN A 60 -6.09 -5.08 29.16
CA ASN A 60 -7.25 -4.22 29.36
C ASN A 60 -8.54 -4.95 28.95
N ILE A 61 -9.29 -5.45 29.93
CA ILE A 61 -10.53 -6.20 29.72
C ILE A 61 -11.56 -5.35 28.96
N ARG A 62 -11.68 -4.08 29.29
CA ARG A 62 -12.63 -3.17 28.62
C ARG A 62 -12.34 -3.02 27.13
N GLN A 63 -11.07 -2.96 26.74
CA GLN A 63 -10.67 -2.92 25.34
C GLN A 63 -11.00 -4.23 24.62
N THR A 64 -10.78 -5.35 25.27
CA THR A 64 -11.15 -6.68 24.75
C THR A 64 -12.66 -6.78 24.48
N ASP A 65 -13.47 -6.30 25.41
CA ASP A 65 -14.93 -6.31 25.27
C ASP A 65 -15.39 -5.42 24.12
N ILE A 66 -14.74 -4.27 23.91
CA ILE A 66 -15.00 -3.38 22.76
C ILE A 66 -14.70 -4.11 21.46
N TYR A 67 -13.55 -4.76 21.34
CA TYR A 67 -13.22 -5.53 20.12
C TYR A 67 -14.25 -6.62 19.84
N LYS A 68 -14.59 -7.42 20.84
CA LYS A 68 -15.58 -8.51 20.70
C LYS A 68 -16.95 -7.99 20.29
N LYS A 69 -17.41 -6.91 20.93
CA LYS A 69 -18.69 -6.28 20.60
C LYS A 69 -18.70 -5.70 19.18
N THR A 70 -17.63 -5.04 18.79
CA THR A 70 -17.50 -4.47 17.44
C THR A 70 -17.49 -5.57 16.38
N ILE A 71 -16.78 -6.67 16.60
CA ILE A 71 -16.75 -7.83 15.72
C ILE A 71 -18.14 -8.45 15.62
N ALA A 72 -18.84 -8.66 16.73
CA ALA A 72 -20.19 -9.20 16.70
C ALA A 72 -21.17 -8.33 15.91
N ASN A 73 -21.08 -7.00 16.06
CA ASN A 73 -21.90 -6.05 15.30
C ASN A 73 -21.56 -6.11 13.79
N PHE A 74 -20.28 -6.23 13.45
CA PHE A 74 -19.83 -6.38 12.07
C PHE A 74 -20.34 -7.67 11.43
N GLU A 75 -20.21 -8.80 12.12
CA GLU A 75 -20.69 -10.11 11.64
C GLU A 75 -22.21 -10.16 11.52
N ALA A 76 -22.95 -9.39 12.33
CA ALA A 76 -24.40 -9.26 12.19
C ALA A 76 -24.79 -8.55 10.88
N VAL A 77 -23.99 -7.59 10.43
CA VAL A 77 -24.19 -6.90 9.14
C VAL A 77 -23.70 -7.74 7.96
N TYR A 78 -22.60 -8.45 8.16
CA TYR A 78 -21.95 -9.29 7.14
C TYR A 78 -21.83 -10.75 7.62
N PRO A 79 -22.93 -11.51 7.62
CA PRO A 79 -22.94 -12.88 8.18
C PRO A 79 -22.07 -13.88 7.41
N ASN A 80 -21.65 -13.52 6.21
CA ASN A 80 -20.71 -14.29 5.40
C ASN A 80 -19.24 -14.06 5.75
N ILE A 81 -18.94 -13.17 6.68
CA ILE A 81 -17.57 -12.85 7.10
C ILE A 81 -17.40 -13.22 8.57
N THR A 82 -16.41 -14.07 8.85
CA THR A 82 -16.01 -14.45 10.21
C THR A 82 -14.72 -13.71 10.58
N VAL A 83 -14.70 -13.07 11.75
CA VAL A 83 -13.53 -12.35 12.24
C VAL A 83 -12.95 -13.05 13.46
N ASN A 84 -11.75 -13.57 13.32
CA ASN A 84 -10.98 -14.19 14.40
C ASN A 84 -10.10 -13.15 15.08
N LEU A 85 -10.40 -12.82 16.33
CA LEU A 85 -9.61 -11.89 17.13
C LEU A 85 -8.42 -12.61 17.76
N LYS A 86 -7.20 -12.12 17.50
CA LYS A 86 -5.97 -12.53 18.19
C LYS A 86 -5.36 -11.34 18.94
N LEU A 87 -5.24 -11.48 20.25
CA LEU A 87 -4.69 -10.47 21.12
C LEU A 87 -3.26 -10.81 21.54
N TYR A 88 -2.39 -9.84 21.46
CA TYR A 88 -0.98 -9.94 21.83
C TYR A 88 -0.61 -8.88 22.87
N THR A 89 0.26 -9.22 23.81
CA THR A 89 0.67 -8.30 24.89
C THR A 89 1.69 -7.26 24.44
N ASP A 90 2.43 -7.55 23.36
CA ASP A 90 3.42 -6.62 22.78
C ASP A 90 3.44 -6.67 21.25
N TYR A 91 3.93 -5.58 20.66
CA TYR A 91 4.01 -5.46 19.20
C TYR A 91 5.03 -6.41 18.57
N GLY A 92 6.11 -6.76 19.28
CA GLY A 92 7.12 -7.69 18.78
C GLY A 92 6.52 -9.05 18.44
N LYS A 93 5.56 -9.52 19.22
CA LYS A 93 4.86 -10.79 18.96
C LYS A 93 3.89 -10.74 17.78
N ILE A 94 3.48 -9.55 17.35
CA ILE A 94 2.64 -9.38 16.17
C ILE A 94 3.49 -9.46 14.89
N TYR A 95 4.75 -9.00 14.96
CA TYR A 95 5.62 -8.92 13.79
C TYR A 95 6.53 -10.15 13.58
N ASN A 96 6.70 -10.99 14.58
CA ASN A 96 7.48 -12.22 14.53
C ASN A 96 6.55 -13.43 14.37
#